data_0d76445f9d95aca805c31dff532e76f1
#
_entry.id   0d76445f9d95aca805c31dff532e76f1
#
_cell.length_a   1.000
_cell.length_b   1.000
_cell.length_c   1.000
_cell.angle_alpha   90.00
_cell.angle_beta   90.00
_cell.angle_gamma   90.00
#
_symmetry.space_group_name_H-M   'P 1'
#
loop_
_entity.id
_entity.type
_entity.pdbx_description
1 polymer ?
#
loop_
_entity_poly.entity_id
_entity_poly.type
_entity_poly.pdbx_seq_one_letter_code
_entity_poly.pdbx_strand_id
1 'polypeptide(L)'
;MHGDNQDESSLLFSGDWVQGQDPGDFAALQSELLASHPTKLTADGSSLGDWDSILMAFLLQCYNHCREEGIEFATLDMPEGVTRLLEVALAVPTHQPPTESRPSLLASINPLQMLRKVSDDLKESLGFIGEVSIALTRMLTGRANTRFSDFRDFCYQAGPDAFGIISLTSILVGMILAYLGAVQLKQFGAEIYVADLVVIGTLREMGVLMTAIVMAGRTGAAYAAQLGTMQTNEEIDAITTMGISPIEFLVLPRMLALIAVMPLLTLYADLLGIVGGGIVAGGMGISPIQYITQSEGALTFTHLAVGLIKSLVFATLIAVAGCRSGINSGRSSAAVGQAATEAVVTAIVYLIVADAAINIFFQQVGI
;
A
#
# COMPACT_ATOMS: atom_id res chain seq x y z
N MET A 1 -15.09 15.15 48.83
CA MET A 1 -13.83 15.82 49.28
C MET A 1 -14.01 16.37 50.69
N HIS A 2 -13.09 16.01 51.62
CA HIS A 2 -12.99 16.67 52.91
C HIS A 2 -11.77 17.60 52.85
N GLY A 3 -11.98 18.90 52.92
CA GLY A 3 -10.90 19.89 52.91
C GLY A 3 -10.62 20.32 54.35
N ASP A 4 -9.44 20.03 54.88
CA ASP A 4 -9.01 20.47 56.21
C ASP A 4 -8.08 21.69 56.15
N ASN A 5 -7.72 22.16 54.99
CA ASN A 5 -7.02 23.43 54.71
C ASN A 5 -7.30 23.86 53.26
N GLN A 6 -7.38 25.15 52.96
CA GLN A 6 -7.69 25.70 51.63
C GLN A 6 -6.66 25.27 50.52
N ASP A 7 -5.54 24.67 50.89
CA ASP A 7 -4.44 24.33 50.00
C ASP A 7 -4.29 22.81 49.73
N GLU A 8 -4.95 21.94 50.51
CA GLU A 8 -4.84 20.46 50.37
C GLU A 8 -6.24 19.84 50.20
N SER A 9 -6.41 18.99 49.20
CA SER A 9 -7.63 18.22 48.99
C SER A 9 -7.35 16.74 49.09
N SER A 10 -8.24 15.97 49.80
CA SER A 10 -8.15 14.53 49.90
C SER A 10 -9.30 13.87 49.13
N LEU A 11 -8.98 12.84 48.37
CA LEU A 11 -9.91 12.01 47.61
C LEU A 11 -9.99 10.63 48.31
N LEU A 12 -11.07 10.36 49.04
CA LEU A 12 -11.29 9.10 49.74
C LEU A 12 -11.89 8.06 48.75
N PHE A 13 -11.18 6.95 48.58
CA PHE A 13 -11.67 5.80 47.84
C PHE A 13 -12.36 4.83 48.81
N SER A 14 -13.68 4.57 48.57
CA SER A 14 -14.47 3.71 49.46
C SER A 14 -15.22 2.65 48.65
N GLY A 15 -15.37 1.46 49.25
CA GLY A 15 -16.08 0.32 48.62
C GLY A 15 -15.24 -0.43 47.59
N ASP A 16 -15.90 -1.29 46.81
CA ASP A 16 -15.24 -2.15 45.82
C ASP A 16 -15.11 -1.43 44.47
N TRP A 17 -13.91 -1.48 43.92
CA TRP A 17 -13.56 -0.89 42.64
C TRP A 17 -13.24 -1.96 41.59
N VAL A 18 -14.28 -2.74 41.22
CA VAL A 18 -14.16 -3.91 40.35
C VAL A 18 -15.05 -3.74 39.10
N GLN A 19 -14.74 -4.48 38.06
CA GLN A 19 -15.47 -4.42 36.79
C GLN A 19 -16.96 -4.72 36.99
N GLY A 20 -17.82 -3.80 36.55
CA GLY A 20 -19.27 -3.90 36.67
C GLY A 20 -19.87 -2.98 37.76
N GLN A 21 -19.07 -2.27 38.52
CA GLN A 21 -19.51 -1.17 39.40
C GLN A 21 -19.17 0.18 38.71
N ASP A 22 -19.97 1.22 39.02
CA ASP A 22 -19.74 2.56 38.45
C ASP A 22 -18.57 3.21 39.23
N PRO A 23 -17.43 3.49 38.57
CA PRO A 23 -16.23 4.04 39.24
C PRO A 23 -16.36 5.52 39.66
N GLY A 24 -17.53 6.13 39.50
CA GLY A 24 -17.72 7.56 39.65
C GLY A 24 -17.34 8.39 38.41
N ASP A 25 -17.92 9.57 38.30
CA ASP A 25 -17.70 10.42 37.15
C ASP A 25 -16.41 11.24 37.30
N PHE A 26 -15.36 10.90 36.56
CA PHE A 26 -14.10 11.66 36.53
C PHE A 26 -14.31 13.12 36.09
N ALA A 27 -15.30 13.39 35.21
CA ALA A 27 -15.58 14.73 34.75
C ALA A 27 -16.14 15.62 35.87
N ALA A 28 -16.91 15.03 36.79
CA ALA A 28 -17.38 15.73 37.99
C ALA A 28 -16.20 16.09 38.91
N LEU A 29 -15.28 15.14 39.15
CA LEU A 29 -14.06 15.36 39.94
C LEU A 29 -13.18 16.44 39.29
N GLN A 30 -13.00 16.41 37.99
CA GLN A 30 -12.22 17.39 37.25
C GLN A 30 -12.79 18.81 37.41
N SER A 31 -14.11 18.97 37.32
CA SER A 31 -14.76 20.27 37.50
C SER A 31 -14.60 20.80 38.93
N GLU A 32 -14.58 19.96 39.95
CA GLU A 32 -14.39 20.29 41.35
C GLU A 32 -12.93 20.68 41.64
N LEU A 33 -11.96 19.95 41.07
CA LEU A 33 -10.53 20.29 41.15
C LEU A 33 -10.20 21.63 40.48
N LEU A 34 -10.80 21.91 39.33
CA LEU A 34 -10.68 23.19 38.65
C LEU A 34 -11.29 24.36 39.43
N ALA A 35 -12.34 24.12 40.22
CA ALA A 35 -12.97 25.13 41.05
C ALA A 35 -12.18 25.40 42.34
N SER A 36 -11.51 24.42 42.92
CA SER A 36 -10.81 24.53 44.22
C SER A 36 -9.31 24.86 44.07
N HIS A 37 -8.69 24.60 42.90
CA HIS A 37 -7.26 24.82 42.62
C HIS A 37 -6.33 24.41 43.78
N PRO A 38 -6.38 23.14 44.26
CA PRO A 38 -5.55 22.71 45.37
C PRO A 38 -4.08 22.63 44.93
N THR A 39 -3.16 22.89 45.86
CA THR A 39 -1.71 22.72 45.63
C THR A 39 -1.31 21.24 45.73
N LYS A 40 -2.10 20.42 46.48
CA LYS A 40 -1.85 18.99 46.68
C LYS A 40 -3.14 18.20 46.69
N LEU A 41 -3.15 17.10 45.94
CA LEU A 41 -4.22 16.09 45.95
C LEU A 41 -3.73 14.80 46.53
N THR A 42 -4.35 14.34 47.64
CA THR A 42 -4.00 13.07 48.28
C THR A 42 -5.09 12.02 48.03
N ALA A 43 -4.74 10.92 47.38
CA ALA A 43 -5.61 9.78 47.15
C ALA A 43 -5.54 8.83 48.39
N ASP A 44 -6.62 8.75 49.17
CA ASP A 44 -6.71 7.97 50.40
C ASP A 44 -7.47 6.66 50.13
N GLY A 45 -6.79 5.51 50.31
CA GLY A 45 -7.32 4.18 50.16
C GLY A 45 -7.77 3.49 51.46
N SER A 46 -7.85 4.22 52.62
CA SER A 46 -8.17 3.63 53.94
C SER A 46 -9.49 2.88 54.00
N SER A 47 -10.45 3.19 53.15
CA SER A 47 -11.78 2.55 53.09
C SER A 47 -11.98 1.72 51.79
N LEU A 48 -10.90 1.41 51.07
CA LEU A 48 -10.93 0.66 49.82
C LEU A 48 -11.19 -0.83 50.07
N GLY A 49 -12.16 -1.41 49.36
CA GLY A 49 -12.45 -2.85 49.35
C GLY A 49 -11.65 -3.62 48.28
N ASP A 50 -12.34 -4.49 47.53
CA ASP A 50 -11.74 -5.18 46.40
C ASP A 50 -11.49 -4.24 45.26
N TRP A 51 -10.37 -4.43 44.53
CA TRP A 51 -9.97 -3.52 43.43
C TRP A 51 -9.42 -4.28 42.23
N ASP A 52 -9.54 -3.68 41.04
CA ASP A 52 -8.99 -4.19 39.79
C ASP A 52 -8.40 -3.06 38.93
N SER A 53 -8.28 -3.30 37.60
CA SER A 53 -7.74 -2.35 36.64
C SER A 53 -8.54 -1.02 36.55
N ILE A 54 -9.79 -0.98 36.99
CA ILE A 54 -10.64 0.22 36.98
C ILE A 54 -10.07 1.25 37.96
N LEU A 55 -9.69 0.85 39.16
CA LEU A 55 -9.04 1.73 40.12
C LEU A 55 -7.75 2.30 39.56
N MET A 56 -6.93 1.45 38.94
CA MET A 56 -5.67 1.87 38.32
C MET A 56 -5.87 2.89 37.21
N ALA A 57 -6.88 2.67 36.34
CA ALA A 57 -7.21 3.61 35.26
C ALA A 57 -7.65 4.97 35.83
N PHE A 58 -8.47 4.97 36.89
CA PHE A 58 -8.93 6.20 37.53
C PHE A 58 -7.79 6.96 38.22
N LEU A 59 -6.92 6.25 38.97
CA LEU A 59 -5.74 6.86 39.62
C LEU A 59 -4.77 7.46 38.59
N LEU A 60 -4.57 6.80 37.44
CA LEU A 60 -3.73 7.34 36.36
C LEU A 60 -4.35 8.57 35.71
N GLN A 61 -5.68 8.64 35.57
CA GLN A 61 -6.36 9.83 35.10
C GLN A 61 -6.19 11.00 36.08
N CYS A 62 -6.35 10.75 37.38
CA CYS A 62 -6.10 11.74 38.42
C CYS A 62 -4.66 12.24 38.39
N TYR A 63 -3.69 11.33 38.32
CA TYR A 63 -2.28 11.72 38.27
C TYR A 63 -1.95 12.56 37.02
N ASN A 64 -2.42 12.17 35.84
CA ASN A 64 -2.18 12.90 34.60
C ASN A 64 -2.78 14.32 34.67
N HIS A 65 -3.99 14.44 35.17
CA HIS A 65 -4.64 15.75 35.34
C HIS A 65 -3.88 16.64 36.35
N CYS A 66 -3.49 16.08 37.51
CA CYS A 66 -2.68 16.81 38.48
C CYS A 66 -1.34 17.30 37.88
N ARG A 67 -0.70 16.46 37.08
CA ARG A 67 0.55 16.81 36.40
C ARG A 67 0.37 17.92 35.37
N GLU A 68 -0.75 17.95 34.64
CA GLU A 68 -1.07 18.99 33.66
C GLU A 68 -1.32 20.33 34.32
N GLU A 69 -2.01 20.32 35.48
CA GLU A 69 -2.35 21.56 36.26
C GLU A 69 -1.28 21.94 37.28
N GLY A 70 -0.19 21.18 37.40
CA GLY A 70 0.90 21.47 38.33
C GLY A 70 0.56 21.18 39.79
N ILE A 71 -0.40 20.29 40.07
CA ILE A 71 -0.85 19.87 41.40
C ILE A 71 0.03 18.69 41.87
N GLU A 72 0.50 18.72 43.12
CA GLU A 72 1.24 17.59 43.70
C GLU A 72 0.29 16.42 44.01
N PHE A 73 0.56 15.23 43.45
CA PHE A 73 -0.24 14.03 43.67
C PHE A 73 0.45 13.10 44.67
N ALA A 74 -0.25 12.73 45.74
CA ALA A 74 0.24 11.78 46.75
C ALA A 74 -0.79 10.67 47.02
N THR A 75 -0.31 9.50 47.42
CA THR A 75 -1.17 8.37 47.84
C THR A 75 -1.01 8.12 49.35
N LEU A 76 -2.13 7.87 50.05
CA LEU A 76 -2.19 7.57 51.46
C LEU A 76 -2.96 6.25 51.66
N ASP A 77 -2.44 5.35 52.52
CA ASP A 77 -3.07 4.08 52.91
C ASP A 77 -3.59 3.21 51.72
N MET A 78 -2.91 3.27 50.59
CA MET A 78 -3.21 2.44 49.42
C MET A 78 -2.61 1.04 49.58
N PRO A 79 -3.28 -0.03 49.08
CA PRO A 79 -2.71 -1.38 49.07
C PRO A 79 -1.36 -1.41 48.37
N GLU A 80 -0.41 -2.23 48.87
CA GLU A 80 0.95 -2.34 48.31
C GLU A 80 0.95 -2.69 46.83
N GLY A 81 -0.02 -3.50 46.35
CA GLY A 81 -0.20 -3.83 44.95
C GLY A 81 -0.52 -2.63 44.07
N VAL A 82 -1.39 -1.72 44.55
CA VAL A 82 -1.77 -0.48 43.81
C VAL A 82 -0.58 0.46 43.69
N THR A 83 0.12 0.70 44.82
CA THR A 83 1.29 1.61 44.85
C THR A 83 2.38 1.10 43.92
N ARG A 84 2.69 -0.19 43.94
CA ARG A 84 3.71 -0.79 43.06
C ARG A 84 3.34 -0.74 41.58
N LEU A 85 2.08 -0.99 41.24
CA LEU A 85 1.61 -0.88 39.87
C LEU A 85 1.62 0.57 39.38
N LEU A 86 1.28 1.51 40.26
CA LEU A 86 1.33 2.94 39.93
C LEU A 86 2.78 3.37 39.67
N GLU A 87 3.74 2.98 40.50
CA GLU A 87 5.17 3.25 40.31
C GLU A 87 5.65 2.72 38.97
N VAL A 88 5.30 1.49 38.61
CA VAL A 88 5.68 0.89 37.30
C VAL A 88 5.03 1.65 36.13
N ALA A 89 3.77 2.03 36.26
CA ALA A 89 3.07 2.80 35.22
C ALA A 89 3.67 4.21 35.01
N LEU A 90 4.16 4.84 36.09
CA LEU A 90 4.78 6.15 36.05
C LEU A 90 6.26 6.12 35.61
N ALA A 91 6.94 4.99 35.79
CA ALA A 91 8.33 4.81 35.34
C ALA A 91 8.46 4.79 33.81
N VAL A 92 7.38 4.48 33.09
CA VAL A 92 7.35 4.52 31.62
C VAL A 92 6.89 5.90 31.18
N PRO A 93 7.73 6.67 30.46
CA PRO A 93 7.28 7.97 29.94
C PRO A 93 6.11 7.75 29.00
N THR A 94 5.04 8.52 29.20
CA THR A 94 3.84 8.49 28.36
C THR A 94 4.28 8.73 26.91
N HIS A 95 4.16 7.72 26.09
CA HIS A 95 4.32 7.86 24.64
C HIS A 95 3.15 8.71 24.14
N GLN A 96 3.39 10.01 24.00
CA GLN A 96 2.45 10.86 23.28
C GLN A 96 2.58 10.46 21.82
N PRO A 97 1.52 9.90 21.20
CA PRO A 97 1.56 9.68 19.76
C PRO A 97 1.84 11.08 19.16
N PRO A 98 2.75 11.19 18.19
CA PRO A 98 3.01 12.47 17.55
C PRO A 98 1.64 13.01 17.12
N THR A 99 1.27 14.18 17.66
CA THR A 99 0.05 14.88 17.28
C THR A 99 0.20 15.10 15.79
N GLU A 100 -0.46 14.28 14.98
CA GLU A 100 -0.57 14.51 13.55
C GLU A 100 -1.29 15.85 13.41
N SER A 101 -0.50 16.92 13.41
CA SER A 101 -0.99 18.22 12.98
C SER A 101 -1.46 18.02 11.55
N ARG A 102 -2.78 17.90 11.36
CA ARG A 102 -3.38 17.86 10.03
C ARG A 102 -2.80 19.05 9.28
N PRO A 103 -1.97 18.84 8.25
CA PRO A 103 -1.38 19.95 7.53
C PRO A 103 -2.55 20.78 7.02
N SER A 104 -2.54 22.09 7.30
CA SER A 104 -3.54 22.99 6.74
C SER A 104 -3.48 22.81 5.21
N LEU A 105 -4.62 22.70 4.55
CA LEU A 105 -4.70 22.47 3.09
C LEU A 105 -3.83 23.47 2.30
N LEU A 106 -3.60 24.66 2.84
CA LEU A 106 -2.75 25.71 2.24
C LEU A 106 -1.24 25.46 2.45
N ALA A 107 -0.82 24.77 3.49
CA ALA A 107 0.59 24.43 3.71
C ALA A 107 1.04 23.24 2.81
N SER A 108 0.08 22.43 2.34
CA SER A 108 0.33 21.32 1.43
C SER A 108 0.69 21.75 -0.03
N ILE A 109 0.49 23.03 -0.39
CA ILE A 109 0.70 23.55 -1.76
C ILE A 109 2.04 24.29 -1.90
N ASN A 110 3.03 23.99 -1.09
CA ASN A 110 4.34 24.61 -1.25
C ASN A 110 5.12 23.87 -2.37
N PRO A 111 5.29 24.43 -3.57
CA PRO A 111 5.88 23.73 -4.73
C PRO A 111 7.33 23.30 -4.46
N LEU A 112 8.05 24.00 -3.60
CA LEU A 112 9.41 23.62 -3.20
C LEU A 112 9.44 22.38 -2.30
N GLN A 113 8.45 22.20 -1.42
CA GLN A 113 8.33 21.00 -0.58
C GLN A 113 7.89 19.81 -1.41
N MET A 114 7.01 20.03 -2.38
CA MET A 114 6.58 19.01 -3.33
C MET A 114 7.76 18.53 -4.20
N LEU A 115 8.57 19.45 -4.72
CA LEU A 115 9.77 19.13 -5.48
C LEU A 115 10.83 18.38 -4.65
N ARG A 116 11.01 18.74 -3.39
CA ARG A 116 11.91 18.00 -2.48
C ARG A 116 11.39 16.59 -2.22
N LYS A 117 10.09 16.44 -1.93
CA LYS A 117 9.47 15.12 -1.71
C LYS A 117 9.61 14.21 -2.94
N VAL A 118 9.36 14.74 -4.14
CA VAL A 118 9.57 14.02 -5.40
C VAL A 118 11.04 13.66 -5.62
N SER A 119 11.97 14.58 -5.28
CA SER A 119 13.41 14.30 -5.38
C SER A 119 13.88 13.21 -4.43
N ASP A 120 13.36 13.20 -3.21
CA ASP A 120 13.74 12.20 -2.20
C ASP A 120 13.13 10.83 -2.52
N ASP A 121 11.87 10.78 -2.95
CA ASP A 121 11.24 9.56 -3.49
C ASP A 121 11.99 9.00 -4.70
N LEU A 122 12.49 9.88 -5.58
CA LEU A 122 13.25 9.47 -6.75
C LEU A 122 14.61 8.89 -6.35
N LYS A 123 15.30 9.49 -5.38
CA LYS A 123 16.58 8.96 -4.86
C LYS A 123 16.41 7.58 -4.20
N GLU A 124 15.37 7.41 -3.39
CA GLU A 124 15.07 6.11 -2.78
C GLU A 124 14.72 5.06 -3.84
N SER A 125 13.93 5.43 -4.86
CA SER A 125 13.61 4.53 -5.96
C SER A 125 14.85 4.13 -6.76
N LEU A 126 15.76 5.08 -7.03
CA LEU A 126 17.03 4.81 -7.70
C LEU A 126 17.96 3.94 -6.83
N GLY A 127 17.99 4.17 -5.54
CA GLY A 127 18.72 3.33 -4.58
C GLY A 127 18.22 1.89 -4.61
N PHE A 128 16.90 1.70 -4.52
CA PHE A 128 16.27 0.40 -4.59
C PHE A 128 16.54 -0.33 -5.92
N ILE A 129 16.44 0.38 -7.05
CA ILE A 129 16.78 -0.18 -8.37
C ILE A 129 18.26 -0.58 -8.43
N GLY A 130 19.14 0.22 -7.81
CA GLY A 130 20.57 -0.12 -7.69
C GLY A 130 20.80 -1.42 -6.93
N GLU A 131 20.17 -1.59 -5.77
CA GLU A 131 20.25 -2.81 -4.96
C GLU A 131 19.70 -4.03 -5.72
N VAL A 132 18.57 -3.89 -6.39
CA VAL A 132 18.00 -4.95 -7.24
C VAL A 132 18.94 -5.31 -8.39
N SER A 133 19.59 -4.32 -9.02
CA SER A 133 20.54 -4.55 -10.09
C SER A 133 21.77 -5.31 -9.61
N ILE A 134 22.27 -5.01 -8.40
CA ILE A 134 23.36 -5.74 -7.75
C ILE A 134 22.91 -7.17 -7.44
N ALA A 135 21.70 -7.36 -6.89
CA ALA A 135 21.15 -8.68 -6.60
C ALA A 135 20.99 -9.52 -7.88
N LEU A 136 20.54 -8.92 -8.97
CA LEU A 136 20.43 -9.57 -10.27
C LEU A 136 21.80 -10.02 -10.82
N THR A 137 22.83 -9.17 -10.72
CA THR A 137 24.19 -9.54 -11.15
C THR A 137 24.77 -10.66 -10.30
N ARG A 138 24.51 -10.68 -8.99
CA ARG A 138 24.90 -11.79 -8.11
C ARG A 138 24.18 -13.08 -8.46
N MET A 139 22.91 -13.01 -8.84
CA MET A 139 22.16 -14.18 -9.29
C MET A 139 22.74 -14.73 -10.59
N LEU A 140 23.04 -13.89 -11.57
CA LEU A 140 23.66 -14.31 -12.85
C LEU A 140 25.06 -14.95 -12.65
N THR A 141 25.76 -14.55 -11.61
CA THR A 141 27.07 -15.14 -11.23
C THR A 141 26.95 -16.36 -10.31
N GLY A 142 25.73 -16.84 -10.03
CA GLY A 142 25.47 -18.01 -9.19
C GLY A 142 25.78 -17.81 -7.70
N ARG A 143 25.82 -16.58 -7.23
CA ARG A 143 26.15 -16.21 -5.83
C ARG A 143 24.94 -15.70 -5.03
N ALA A 144 23.74 -15.67 -5.61
CA ALA A 144 22.54 -15.22 -4.92
C ALA A 144 21.87 -16.35 -4.14
N ASN A 145 21.23 -15.99 -3.02
CA ASN A 145 20.45 -16.89 -2.18
C ASN A 145 19.00 -17.09 -2.66
N THR A 146 18.74 -16.88 -3.95
CA THR A 146 17.39 -17.01 -4.54
C THR A 146 17.05 -18.48 -4.80
N ARG A 147 15.87 -18.92 -4.36
CA ARG A 147 15.39 -20.30 -4.57
C ARG A 147 14.50 -20.37 -5.81
N PHE A 148 14.75 -21.36 -6.66
CA PHE A 148 13.91 -21.59 -7.86
C PHE A 148 12.47 -22.00 -7.52
N SER A 149 12.26 -22.65 -6.36
CA SER A 149 10.91 -22.94 -5.85
C SER A 149 10.07 -21.69 -5.70
N ASP A 150 10.63 -20.64 -5.08
CA ASP A 150 9.93 -19.41 -4.79
C ASP A 150 9.57 -18.66 -6.09
N PHE A 151 10.49 -18.63 -7.04
CA PHE A 151 10.22 -18.09 -8.38
C PHE A 151 9.03 -18.79 -9.04
N ARG A 152 9.00 -20.13 -9.03
CA ARG A 152 7.90 -20.91 -9.61
C ARG A 152 6.58 -20.62 -8.92
N ASP A 153 6.59 -20.54 -7.59
CA ASP A 153 5.39 -20.31 -6.80
C ASP A 153 4.83 -18.90 -7.03
N PHE A 154 5.69 -17.88 -7.18
CA PHE A 154 5.26 -16.54 -7.59
C PHE A 154 4.77 -16.48 -9.04
N CYS A 155 5.35 -17.22 -9.97
CA CYS A 155 4.81 -17.36 -11.33
C CYS A 155 3.40 -17.95 -11.31
N TYR A 156 3.17 -18.97 -10.48
CA TYR A 156 1.86 -19.59 -10.34
C TYR A 156 0.83 -18.64 -9.73
N GLN A 157 1.21 -17.87 -8.70
CA GLN A 157 0.33 -16.88 -8.09
C GLN A 157 0.03 -15.69 -9.02
N ALA A 158 1.00 -15.24 -9.81
CA ALA A 158 0.83 -14.10 -10.70
C ALA A 158 0.04 -14.43 -11.97
N GLY A 159 0.21 -15.62 -12.53
CA GLY A 159 -0.33 -16.01 -13.84
C GLY A 159 -1.80 -16.46 -13.78
N PRO A 160 -2.09 -17.70 -13.34
CA PRO A 160 -3.40 -18.34 -13.47
C PRO A 160 -4.56 -17.52 -12.93
N ASP A 161 -4.38 -16.94 -11.77
CA ASP A 161 -5.44 -16.16 -11.15
C ASP A 161 -5.75 -14.83 -11.85
N ALA A 162 -4.88 -14.35 -12.75
CA ALA A 162 -5.11 -13.15 -13.52
C ALA A 162 -5.91 -13.37 -14.81
N PHE A 163 -5.99 -14.64 -15.30
CA PHE A 163 -6.65 -14.94 -16.58
C PHE A 163 -8.10 -14.43 -16.66
N GLY A 164 -8.89 -14.62 -15.61
CA GLY A 164 -10.30 -14.23 -15.62
C GLY A 164 -10.51 -12.73 -15.86
N ILE A 165 -9.81 -11.91 -15.11
CA ILE A 165 -9.94 -10.45 -15.21
C ILE A 165 -9.31 -9.90 -16.49
N ILE A 166 -8.16 -10.46 -16.92
CA ILE A 166 -7.50 -10.08 -18.18
C ILE A 166 -8.39 -10.47 -19.36
N SER A 167 -9.02 -11.66 -19.35
CA SER A 167 -9.95 -12.04 -20.40
C SER A 167 -11.09 -11.06 -20.57
N LEU A 168 -11.74 -10.71 -19.45
CA LEU A 168 -12.86 -9.79 -19.47
C LEU A 168 -12.44 -8.40 -19.97
N THR A 169 -11.37 -7.85 -19.39
CA THR A 169 -10.92 -6.50 -19.75
C THR A 169 -10.44 -6.41 -21.19
N SER A 170 -9.69 -7.40 -21.68
CA SER A 170 -9.14 -7.40 -23.05
C SER A 170 -10.24 -7.52 -24.09
N ILE A 171 -11.22 -8.42 -23.89
CA ILE A 171 -12.36 -8.55 -24.80
C ILE A 171 -13.13 -7.23 -24.87
N LEU A 172 -13.44 -6.63 -23.70
CA LEU A 172 -14.20 -5.37 -23.65
C LEU A 172 -13.43 -4.21 -24.29
N VAL A 173 -12.12 -4.09 -24.06
CA VAL A 173 -11.29 -3.06 -24.70
C VAL A 173 -11.24 -3.25 -26.19
N GLY A 174 -11.06 -4.48 -26.67
CA GLY A 174 -11.10 -4.78 -28.10
C GLY A 174 -12.45 -4.42 -28.75
N MET A 175 -13.56 -4.71 -28.07
CA MET A 175 -14.91 -4.31 -28.52
C MET A 175 -15.07 -2.79 -28.56
N ILE A 176 -14.56 -2.06 -27.57
CA ILE A 176 -14.64 -0.60 -27.50
C ILE A 176 -13.83 0.00 -28.65
N LEU A 177 -12.59 -0.47 -28.88
CA LEU A 177 -11.76 -0.01 -29.99
C LEU A 177 -12.42 -0.23 -31.35
N ALA A 178 -12.98 -1.43 -31.56
CA ALA A 178 -13.69 -1.75 -32.79
C ALA A 178 -14.91 -0.85 -32.99
N TYR A 179 -15.71 -0.64 -31.94
CA TYR A 179 -16.90 0.20 -32.02
C TYR A 179 -16.53 1.66 -32.34
N LEU A 180 -15.60 2.26 -31.59
CA LEU A 180 -15.15 3.64 -31.83
C LEU A 180 -14.53 3.81 -33.21
N GLY A 181 -13.67 2.87 -33.60
CA GLY A 181 -13.03 2.86 -34.93
C GLY A 181 -14.04 2.75 -36.06
N ALA A 182 -15.01 1.85 -35.93
CA ALA A 182 -16.01 1.63 -36.95
C ALA A 182 -16.93 2.84 -37.14
N VAL A 183 -17.37 3.50 -36.04
CA VAL A 183 -18.17 4.73 -36.13
C VAL A 183 -17.46 5.82 -36.92
N GLN A 184 -16.15 5.97 -36.73
CA GLN A 184 -15.37 6.98 -37.45
C GLN A 184 -15.09 6.58 -38.93
N LEU A 185 -14.67 5.32 -39.16
CA LEU A 185 -14.31 4.85 -40.49
C LEU A 185 -15.52 4.68 -41.39
N LYS A 186 -16.71 4.44 -40.87
CA LYS A 186 -17.96 4.38 -41.60
C LYS A 186 -18.28 5.68 -42.37
N GLN A 187 -17.90 6.83 -41.83
CA GLN A 187 -18.11 8.14 -42.48
C GLN A 187 -17.33 8.27 -43.78
N PHE A 188 -16.25 7.48 -43.95
CA PHE A 188 -15.39 7.46 -45.10
C PHE A 188 -15.59 6.23 -46.00
N GLY A 189 -16.52 5.35 -45.68
CA GLY A 189 -16.70 4.06 -46.36
C GLY A 189 -15.51 3.10 -46.22
N ALA A 190 -14.74 3.25 -45.15
CA ALA A 190 -13.49 2.53 -44.89
C ALA A 190 -13.62 1.56 -43.72
N GLU A 191 -14.78 0.98 -43.51
CA GLU A 191 -15.15 0.17 -42.32
C GLU A 191 -14.23 -1.06 -42.10
N ILE A 192 -13.71 -1.63 -43.19
CA ILE A 192 -12.84 -2.82 -43.14
C ILE A 192 -11.54 -2.55 -42.35
N TYR A 193 -11.03 -1.31 -42.40
CA TYR A 193 -9.81 -0.92 -41.68
C TYR A 193 -9.97 -0.85 -40.15
N VAL A 194 -11.18 -1.11 -39.63
CA VAL A 194 -11.38 -1.36 -38.20
C VAL A 194 -10.52 -2.52 -37.68
N ALA A 195 -10.32 -3.55 -38.52
CA ALA A 195 -9.47 -4.68 -38.17
C ALA A 195 -8.02 -4.23 -37.93
N ASP A 196 -7.47 -3.39 -38.82
CA ASP A 196 -6.11 -2.86 -38.66
C ASP A 196 -5.97 -2.04 -37.37
N LEU A 197 -6.94 -1.15 -37.12
CA LEU A 197 -6.96 -0.32 -35.90
C LEU A 197 -7.00 -1.14 -34.63
N VAL A 198 -7.81 -2.20 -34.59
CA VAL A 198 -7.90 -3.09 -33.43
C VAL A 198 -6.61 -3.87 -33.25
N VAL A 199 -6.06 -4.46 -34.30
CA VAL A 199 -4.83 -5.26 -34.23
C VAL A 199 -3.65 -4.39 -33.79
N ILE A 200 -3.42 -3.28 -34.47
CA ILE A 200 -2.30 -2.37 -34.14
C ILE A 200 -2.48 -1.75 -32.76
N GLY A 201 -3.70 -1.30 -32.45
CA GLY A 201 -4.01 -0.68 -31.16
C GLY A 201 -3.86 -1.63 -29.97
N THR A 202 -4.27 -2.91 -30.12
CA THR A 202 -4.08 -3.93 -29.09
C THR A 202 -2.60 -4.30 -28.93
N LEU A 203 -1.94 -4.71 -30.00
CA LEU A 203 -0.56 -5.19 -29.95
C LEU A 203 0.46 -4.14 -29.47
N ARG A 204 0.27 -2.88 -29.81
CA ARG A 204 1.22 -1.81 -29.45
C ARG A 204 0.92 -1.16 -28.10
N GLU A 205 -0.37 -1.05 -27.71
CA GLU A 205 -0.78 -0.20 -26.61
C GLU A 205 -1.74 -0.91 -25.64
N MET A 206 -2.96 -1.19 -26.08
CA MET A 206 -4.06 -1.50 -25.19
C MET A 206 -3.88 -2.85 -24.48
N GLY A 207 -3.35 -3.86 -25.17
CA GLY A 207 -3.13 -5.17 -24.56
C GLY A 207 -2.12 -5.10 -23.42
N VAL A 208 -0.96 -4.51 -23.68
CA VAL A 208 0.09 -4.39 -22.66
C VAL A 208 -0.29 -3.44 -21.53
N LEU A 209 -0.89 -2.28 -21.85
CA LEU A 209 -1.24 -1.27 -20.84
C LEU A 209 -2.34 -1.78 -19.90
N MET A 210 -3.42 -2.37 -20.46
CA MET A 210 -4.50 -2.91 -19.65
C MET A 210 -4.04 -4.09 -18.78
N THR A 211 -3.23 -4.98 -19.35
CA THR A 211 -2.61 -6.07 -18.56
C THR A 211 -1.76 -5.50 -17.42
N ALA A 212 -0.95 -4.48 -17.69
CA ALA A 212 -0.11 -3.86 -16.68
C ALA A 212 -0.91 -3.18 -15.56
N ILE A 213 -2.00 -2.45 -15.89
CA ILE A 213 -2.87 -1.83 -14.90
C ILE A 213 -3.54 -2.89 -14.00
N VAL A 214 -4.04 -3.98 -14.61
CA VAL A 214 -4.63 -5.10 -13.85
C VAL A 214 -3.59 -5.74 -12.93
N MET A 215 -2.38 -5.99 -13.44
CA MET A 215 -1.32 -6.60 -12.65
C MET A 215 -0.75 -5.67 -11.58
N ALA A 216 -0.74 -4.36 -11.80
CA ALA A 216 -0.40 -3.37 -10.77
C ALA A 216 -1.40 -3.42 -9.61
N GLY A 217 -2.70 -3.40 -9.94
CA GLY A 217 -3.78 -3.44 -8.94
C GLY A 217 -3.89 -4.75 -8.18
N ARG A 218 -3.56 -5.88 -8.82
CA ARG A 218 -3.67 -7.20 -8.21
C ARG A 218 -2.32 -7.68 -7.64
N THR A 219 -1.33 -7.87 -8.50
CA THR A 219 -0.06 -8.51 -8.11
C THR A 219 0.87 -7.51 -7.43
N GLY A 220 0.93 -6.26 -7.90
CA GLY A 220 1.70 -5.19 -7.27
C GLY A 220 1.21 -4.90 -5.85
N ALA A 221 -0.11 -4.75 -5.67
CA ALA A 221 -0.73 -4.58 -4.36
C ALA A 221 -0.51 -5.79 -3.44
N ALA A 222 -0.62 -7.03 -3.98
CA ALA A 222 -0.38 -8.25 -3.21
C ALA A 222 1.07 -8.34 -2.72
N TYR A 223 2.05 -7.98 -3.55
CA TYR A 223 3.45 -7.95 -3.14
C TYR A 223 3.70 -6.92 -2.04
N ALA A 224 3.11 -5.73 -2.14
CA ALA A 224 3.20 -4.71 -1.10
C ALA A 224 2.56 -5.19 0.22
N ALA A 225 1.38 -5.80 0.16
CA ALA A 225 0.70 -6.31 1.34
C ALA A 225 1.46 -7.47 2.00
N GLN A 226 1.99 -8.43 1.22
CA GLN A 226 2.79 -9.54 1.75
C GLN A 226 4.07 -9.05 2.44
N LEU A 227 4.86 -8.21 1.76
CA LEU A 227 6.10 -7.69 2.32
C LEU A 227 5.84 -6.76 3.52
N GLY A 228 4.77 -5.95 3.45
CA GLY A 228 4.34 -5.11 4.57
C GLY A 228 3.90 -5.93 5.79
N THR A 229 3.24 -7.07 5.60
CA THR A 229 2.93 -8.01 6.69
C THR A 229 4.20 -8.61 7.29
N MET A 230 5.15 -9.04 6.46
CA MET A 230 6.45 -9.53 6.92
C MET A 230 7.24 -8.46 7.68
N GLN A 231 7.13 -7.18 7.29
CA GLN A 231 7.72 -6.06 8.00
C GLN A 231 7.05 -5.84 9.36
N THR A 232 5.72 -5.92 9.42
CA THR A 232 4.96 -5.79 10.67
C THR A 232 5.28 -6.91 11.67
N ASN A 233 5.51 -8.14 11.17
CA ASN A 233 5.87 -9.30 11.96
C ASN A 233 7.38 -9.39 12.28
N GLU A 234 8.19 -8.40 11.89
CA GLU A 234 9.65 -8.37 12.06
C GLU A 234 10.40 -9.53 11.34
N GLU A 235 9.74 -10.20 10.38
CA GLU A 235 10.34 -11.29 9.61
C GLU A 235 11.48 -10.80 8.71
N ILE A 236 11.37 -9.58 8.14
CA ILE A 236 12.42 -8.97 7.33
C ILE A 236 13.63 -8.62 8.19
N ASP A 237 13.41 -8.14 9.42
CA ASP A 237 14.48 -7.85 10.37
C ASP A 237 15.20 -9.15 10.80
N ALA A 238 14.45 -10.24 11.01
CA ALA A 238 15.01 -11.55 11.32
C ALA A 238 15.89 -12.08 10.16
N ILE A 239 15.46 -11.96 8.91
CA ILE A 239 16.22 -12.35 7.72
C ILE A 239 17.53 -11.53 7.65
N THR A 240 17.44 -10.23 7.90
CA THR A 240 18.59 -9.32 7.87
C THR A 240 19.60 -9.64 8.97
N THR A 241 19.15 -9.95 10.18
CA THR A 241 20.05 -10.34 11.29
C THR A 241 20.77 -11.68 11.04
N MET A 242 20.17 -12.56 10.23
CA MET A 242 20.82 -13.78 9.75
C MET A 242 21.86 -13.54 8.64
N GLY A 243 22.07 -12.29 8.22
CA GLY A 243 23.01 -11.92 7.16
C GLY A 243 22.51 -12.20 5.74
N ILE A 244 21.21 -12.43 5.56
CA ILE A 244 20.59 -12.66 4.26
C ILE A 244 20.03 -11.32 3.75
N SER A 245 20.34 -10.96 2.50
CA SER A 245 19.77 -9.75 1.88
C SER A 245 18.27 -9.95 1.59
N PRO A 246 17.37 -9.12 2.15
CA PRO A 246 15.94 -9.17 1.85
C PRO A 246 15.66 -8.97 0.36
N ILE A 247 16.45 -8.14 -0.33
CA ILE A 247 16.31 -7.89 -1.76
C ILE A 247 16.58 -9.17 -2.57
N GLU A 248 17.66 -9.89 -2.27
CA GLU A 248 17.99 -11.13 -2.97
C GLU A 248 16.98 -12.25 -2.69
N PHE A 249 16.50 -12.33 -1.45
CA PHE A 249 15.66 -13.44 -1.01
C PHE A 249 14.18 -13.22 -1.26
N LEU A 250 13.66 -12.00 -1.07
CA LEU A 250 12.24 -11.70 -1.14
C LEU A 250 11.84 -10.96 -2.43
N VAL A 251 12.61 -9.96 -2.85
CA VAL A 251 12.23 -9.09 -3.99
C VAL A 251 12.56 -9.74 -5.31
N LEU A 252 13.77 -10.25 -5.46
CA LEU A 252 14.27 -10.75 -6.73
C LEU A 252 13.39 -11.87 -7.34
N PRO A 253 12.97 -12.91 -6.59
CA PRO A 253 12.11 -13.96 -7.17
C PRO A 253 10.74 -13.44 -7.57
N ARG A 254 10.15 -12.48 -6.84
CA ARG A 254 8.88 -11.83 -7.19
C ARG A 254 8.98 -11.02 -8.48
N MET A 255 10.06 -10.24 -8.60
CA MET A 255 10.31 -9.43 -9.78
C MET A 255 10.53 -10.29 -11.03
N LEU A 256 11.36 -11.33 -10.94
CA LEU A 256 11.60 -12.24 -12.04
C LEU A 256 10.34 -12.98 -12.46
N ALA A 257 9.52 -13.40 -11.50
CA ALA A 257 8.24 -14.05 -11.79
C ALA A 257 7.32 -13.13 -12.61
N LEU A 258 7.22 -11.85 -12.22
CA LEU A 258 6.39 -10.90 -12.94
C LEU A 258 6.96 -10.61 -14.35
N ILE A 259 8.27 -10.46 -14.49
CA ILE A 259 8.95 -10.27 -15.77
C ILE A 259 8.72 -11.48 -16.71
N ALA A 260 8.68 -12.70 -16.18
CA ALA A 260 8.42 -13.90 -16.98
C ALA A 260 6.94 -14.04 -17.36
N VAL A 261 6.02 -13.70 -16.48
CA VAL A 261 4.58 -13.92 -16.66
C VAL A 261 3.94 -12.80 -17.49
N MET A 262 4.36 -11.55 -17.34
CA MET A 262 3.75 -10.39 -18.01
C MET A 262 3.73 -10.49 -19.55
N PRO A 263 4.81 -10.88 -20.24
CA PRO A 263 4.78 -11.04 -21.70
C PRO A 263 3.75 -12.08 -22.16
N LEU A 264 3.61 -13.19 -21.42
CA LEU A 264 2.64 -14.25 -21.75
C LEU A 264 1.20 -13.75 -21.56
N LEU A 265 0.95 -13.01 -20.47
CA LEU A 265 -0.36 -12.42 -20.23
C LEU A 265 -0.70 -11.32 -21.25
N THR A 266 0.29 -10.57 -21.72
CA THR A 266 0.12 -9.56 -22.79
C THR A 266 -0.27 -10.23 -24.10
N LEU A 267 0.44 -11.27 -24.51
CA LEU A 267 0.07 -12.04 -25.72
C LEU A 267 -1.35 -12.61 -25.63
N TYR A 268 -1.72 -13.12 -24.47
CA TYR A 268 -3.06 -13.61 -24.22
C TYR A 268 -4.11 -12.50 -24.30
N ALA A 269 -3.81 -11.32 -23.73
CA ALA A 269 -4.66 -10.14 -23.76
C ALA A 269 -4.84 -9.63 -25.22
N ASP A 270 -3.77 -9.59 -25.99
CA ASP A 270 -3.78 -9.17 -27.39
C ASP A 270 -4.70 -10.06 -28.23
N LEU A 271 -4.56 -11.38 -28.06
CA LEU A 271 -5.42 -12.35 -28.77
C LEU A 271 -6.90 -12.12 -28.43
N LEU A 272 -7.23 -11.98 -27.16
CA LEU A 272 -8.60 -11.76 -26.74
C LEU A 272 -9.15 -10.38 -27.13
N GLY A 273 -8.31 -9.36 -27.19
CA GLY A 273 -8.68 -8.04 -27.69
C GLY A 273 -9.04 -8.06 -29.19
N ILE A 274 -8.26 -8.79 -29.98
CA ILE A 274 -8.56 -9.00 -31.41
C ILE A 274 -9.89 -9.77 -31.57
N VAL A 275 -10.10 -10.82 -30.79
CA VAL A 275 -11.38 -11.55 -30.80
C VAL A 275 -12.55 -10.66 -30.42
N GLY A 276 -12.41 -9.84 -29.35
CA GLY A 276 -13.41 -8.86 -28.94
C GLY A 276 -13.76 -7.88 -30.04
N GLY A 277 -12.76 -7.36 -30.75
CA GLY A 277 -12.93 -6.50 -31.92
C GLY A 277 -13.68 -7.19 -33.04
N GLY A 278 -13.39 -8.47 -33.30
CA GLY A 278 -14.08 -9.26 -34.32
C GLY A 278 -15.57 -9.47 -34.04
N ILE A 279 -15.95 -9.61 -32.76
CA ILE A 279 -17.37 -9.71 -32.37
C ILE A 279 -18.15 -8.46 -32.79
N VAL A 280 -17.60 -7.28 -32.51
CA VAL A 280 -18.25 -6.00 -32.89
C VAL A 280 -18.23 -5.77 -34.38
N ALA A 281 -17.11 -6.05 -35.06
CA ALA A 281 -16.99 -5.95 -36.51
C ALA A 281 -18.04 -6.81 -37.23
N GLY A 282 -18.29 -8.04 -36.76
CA GLY A 282 -19.34 -8.92 -37.24
C GLY A 282 -20.74 -8.35 -37.07
N GLY A 283 -21.02 -7.71 -35.93
CA GLY A 283 -22.28 -7.02 -35.65
C GLY A 283 -22.52 -5.78 -36.54
N MET A 284 -21.46 -5.21 -37.12
CA MET A 284 -21.52 -4.06 -38.01
C MET A 284 -21.57 -4.42 -39.50
N GLY A 285 -21.64 -5.72 -39.83
CA GLY A 285 -21.79 -6.21 -41.21
C GLY A 285 -20.47 -6.55 -41.92
N ILE A 286 -19.34 -6.53 -41.22
CA ILE A 286 -18.07 -7.01 -41.74
C ILE A 286 -18.04 -8.53 -41.61
N SER A 287 -17.80 -9.22 -42.74
CA SER A 287 -17.71 -10.67 -42.74
C SER A 287 -16.54 -11.14 -41.84
N PRO A 288 -16.70 -12.20 -41.04
CA PRO A 288 -15.59 -12.75 -40.22
C PRO A 288 -14.35 -13.07 -41.02
N ILE A 289 -14.52 -13.60 -42.25
CA ILE A 289 -13.39 -13.91 -43.13
C ILE A 289 -12.66 -12.64 -43.54
N GLN A 290 -13.37 -11.57 -43.90
CA GLN A 290 -12.77 -10.28 -44.23
C GLN A 290 -12.02 -9.67 -43.04
N TYR A 291 -12.59 -9.75 -41.83
CA TYR A 291 -11.94 -9.29 -40.62
C TYR A 291 -10.63 -10.05 -40.33
N ILE A 292 -10.64 -11.39 -40.47
CA ILE A 292 -9.45 -12.24 -40.24
C ILE A 292 -8.37 -11.89 -41.27
N THR A 293 -8.72 -11.86 -42.57
CA THR A 293 -7.74 -11.57 -43.64
C THR A 293 -7.10 -10.18 -43.49
N GLN A 294 -7.90 -9.18 -43.11
CA GLN A 294 -7.38 -7.83 -42.84
C GLN A 294 -6.50 -7.81 -41.59
N SER A 295 -6.93 -8.50 -40.53
CA SER A 295 -6.14 -8.65 -39.28
C SER A 295 -4.78 -9.29 -39.53
N GLU A 296 -4.71 -10.33 -40.38
CA GLU A 296 -3.44 -10.97 -40.77
C GLU A 296 -2.49 -10.00 -41.45
N GLY A 297 -3.02 -9.12 -42.32
CA GLY A 297 -2.23 -8.09 -43.00
C GLY A 297 -1.64 -7.04 -42.03
N ALA A 298 -2.37 -6.69 -41.00
CA ALA A 298 -1.97 -5.74 -39.97
C ALA A 298 -1.01 -6.33 -38.93
N LEU A 299 -0.99 -7.67 -38.79
CA LEU A 299 -0.21 -8.38 -37.75
C LEU A 299 1.26 -8.44 -38.18
N THR A 300 2.04 -7.45 -37.77
CA THR A 300 3.47 -7.35 -38.07
C THR A 300 4.30 -7.70 -36.85
N PHE A 301 5.43 -8.35 -37.05
CA PHE A 301 6.37 -8.68 -35.97
C PHE A 301 6.82 -7.44 -35.18
N THR A 302 6.93 -6.30 -35.84
CA THR A 302 7.30 -5.04 -35.23
C THR A 302 6.29 -4.60 -34.16
N HIS A 303 4.99 -4.66 -34.44
CA HIS A 303 3.95 -4.30 -33.48
C HIS A 303 3.95 -5.22 -32.25
N LEU A 304 4.10 -6.53 -32.48
CA LEU A 304 4.22 -7.53 -31.42
C LEU A 304 5.46 -7.30 -30.56
N ALA A 305 6.62 -7.02 -31.17
CA ALA A 305 7.86 -6.79 -30.47
C ALA A 305 7.80 -5.53 -29.59
N VAL A 306 7.17 -4.45 -30.06
CA VAL A 306 6.95 -3.23 -29.28
C VAL A 306 6.15 -3.52 -28.01
N GLY A 307 5.01 -4.23 -28.13
CA GLY A 307 4.20 -4.62 -26.97
C GLY A 307 4.96 -5.50 -25.99
N LEU A 308 5.73 -6.48 -26.49
CA LEU A 308 6.53 -7.37 -25.62
C LEU A 308 7.67 -6.62 -24.90
N ILE A 309 8.36 -5.69 -25.56
CA ILE A 309 9.38 -4.86 -24.91
C ILE A 309 8.74 -4.01 -23.80
N LYS A 310 7.60 -3.36 -24.09
CA LYS A 310 6.84 -2.62 -23.08
C LYS A 310 6.43 -3.51 -21.92
N SER A 311 5.99 -4.74 -22.17
CA SER A 311 5.57 -5.66 -21.11
C SER A 311 6.68 -6.00 -20.11
N LEU A 312 7.92 -6.13 -20.57
CA LEU A 312 9.09 -6.35 -19.72
C LEU A 312 9.40 -5.14 -18.84
N VAL A 313 9.34 -3.94 -19.42
CA VAL A 313 9.55 -2.70 -18.69
C VAL A 313 8.46 -2.51 -17.64
N PHE A 314 7.21 -2.70 -18.04
CA PHE A 314 6.05 -2.55 -17.14
C PHE A 314 6.07 -3.56 -15.99
N ALA A 315 6.44 -4.81 -16.27
CA ALA A 315 6.62 -5.82 -15.23
C ALA A 315 7.64 -5.39 -14.18
N THR A 316 8.76 -4.84 -14.65
CA THR A 316 9.83 -4.34 -13.76
C THR A 316 9.34 -3.18 -12.90
N LEU A 317 8.63 -2.22 -13.50
CA LEU A 317 8.10 -1.05 -12.77
C LEU A 317 7.05 -1.44 -11.72
N ILE A 318 6.14 -2.37 -12.05
CA ILE A 318 5.13 -2.88 -11.12
C ILE A 318 5.80 -3.60 -9.94
N ALA A 319 6.78 -4.47 -10.23
CA ALA A 319 7.50 -5.19 -9.20
C ALA A 319 8.29 -4.26 -8.27
N VAL A 320 8.97 -3.26 -8.84
CA VAL A 320 9.69 -2.23 -8.06
C VAL A 320 8.74 -1.44 -7.17
N ALA A 321 7.63 -0.94 -7.72
CA ALA A 321 6.65 -0.17 -6.95
C ALA A 321 6.05 -1.01 -5.82
N GLY A 322 5.59 -2.24 -6.11
CA GLY A 322 4.98 -3.13 -5.13
C GLY A 322 5.94 -3.54 -4.02
N CYS A 323 7.14 -4.01 -4.38
CA CYS A 323 8.11 -4.47 -3.40
C CYS A 323 8.69 -3.33 -2.55
N ARG A 324 8.98 -2.17 -3.16
CA ARG A 324 9.46 -0.99 -2.43
C ARG A 324 8.44 -0.51 -1.40
N SER A 325 7.18 -0.32 -1.81
CA SER A 325 6.12 0.11 -0.88
C SER A 325 5.91 -0.89 0.25
N GLY A 326 6.04 -2.19 -0.01
CA GLY A 326 5.89 -3.22 1.01
C GLY A 326 7.04 -3.23 2.03
N ILE A 327 8.29 -3.16 1.58
CA ILE A 327 9.47 -3.14 2.49
C ILE A 327 9.50 -1.86 3.33
N ASN A 328 9.11 -0.73 2.75
CA ASN A 328 9.10 0.56 3.44
C ASN A 328 7.79 0.83 4.20
N SER A 329 6.92 -0.17 4.34
CA SER A 329 5.67 -0.02 5.08
C SER A 329 5.92 0.20 6.57
N GLY A 330 5.00 0.92 7.24
CA GLY A 330 5.01 1.03 8.70
C GLY A 330 4.64 -0.29 9.37
N ARG A 331 4.91 -0.41 10.68
CA ARG A 331 4.71 -1.62 11.50
C ARG A 331 3.28 -1.73 12.07
N SER A 332 2.25 -1.46 11.27
CA SER A 332 0.85 -1.61 11.68
C SER A 332 -0.01 -2.15 10.55
N SER A 333 -1.13 -2.79 10.88
CA SER A 333 -2.09 -3.31 9.89
C SER A 333 -2.63 -2.20 8.97
N ALA A 334 -2.83 -0.99 9.51
CA ALA A 334 -3.26 0.16 8.73
C ALA A 334 -2.18 0.59 7.73
N ALA A 335 -0.91 0.57 8.13
CA ALA A 335 0.22 0.90 7.27
C ALA A 335 0.38 -0.10 6.12
N VAL A 336 0.11 -1.40 6.35
CA VAL A 336 0.12 -2.43 5.28
C VAL A 336 -0.94 -2.12 4.22
N GLY A 337 -2.17 -1.76 4.63
CA GLY A 337 -3.23 -1.34 3.71
C GLY A 337 -2.87 -0.09 2.92
N GLN A 338 -2.24 0.88 3.56
CA GLN A 338 -1.76 2.10 2.91
C GLN A 338 -0.65 1.79 1.91
N ALA A 339 0.34 0.96 2.27
CA ALA A 339 1.42 0.55 1.38
C ALA A 339 0.90 -0.17 0.12
N ALA A 340 -0.12 -1.02 0.25
CA ALA A 340 -0.75 -1.68 -0.89
C ALA A 340 -1.42 -0.65 -1.84
N THR A 341 -2.11 0.34 -1.31
CA THR A 341 -2.74 1.41 -2.10
C THR A 341 -1.68 2.28 -2.79
N GLU A 342 -0.63 2.66 -2.05
CA GLU A 342 0.47 3.47 -2.56
C GLU A 342 1.24 2.75 -3.67
N ALA A 343 1.45 1.44 -3.54
CA ALA A 343 2.06 0.59 -4.57
C ALA A 343 1.30 0.66 -5.89
N VAL A 344 -0.03 0.57 -5.85
CA VAL A 344 -0.88 0.65 -7.05
C VAL A 344 -0.77 2.01 -7.71
N VAL A 345 -0.94 3.08 -6.93
CA VAL A 345 -0.90 4.46 -7.46
C VAL A 345 0.47 4.76 -8.08
N THR A 346 1.54 4.42 -7.36
CA THR A 346 2.92 4.61 -7.84
C THR A 346 3.20 3.79 -9.10
N ALA A 347 2.77 2.52 -9.14
CA ALA A 347 2.92 1.68 -10.31
C ALA A 347 2.20 2.27 -11.53
N ILE A 348 0.94 2.71 -11.39
CA ILE A 348 0.17 3.32 -12.49
C ILE A 348 0.85 4.59 -13.00
N VAL A 349 1.36 5.45 -12.12
CA VAL A 349 2.10 6.66 -12.52
C VAL A 349 3.35 6.28 -13.31
N TYR A 350 4.12 5.31 -12.82
CA TYR A 350 5.33 4.84 -13.53
C TYR A 350 4.98 4.24 -14.89
N LEU A 351 3.89 3.46 -14.99
CA LEU A 351 3.43 2.87 -16.25
C LEU A 351 3.10 3.93 -17.27
N ILE A 352 2.30 4.94 -16.90
CA ILE A 352 1.87 6.00 -17.84
C ILE A 352 3.07 6.83 -18.31
N VAL A 353 3.99 7.19 -17.40
CA VAL A 353 5.19 7.95 -17.76
C VAL A 353 6.12 7.14 -18.66
N ALA A 354 6.34 5.86 -18.34
CA ALA A 354 7.17 4.97 -19.13
C ALA A 354 6.56 4.70 -20.51
N ASP A 355 5.24 4.50 -20.59
CA ASP A 355 4.53 4.31 -21.86
C ASP A 355 4.70 5.51 -22.79
N ALA A 356 4.45 6.72 -22.28
CA ALA A 356 4.65 7.95 -23.04
C ALA A 356 6.10 8.11 -23.53
N ALA A 357 7.07 7.82 -22.65
CA ALA A 357 8.49 7.92 -23.01
C ALA A 357 8.89 6.89 -24.08
N ILE A 358 8.43 5.64 -23.95
CA ILE A 358 8.70 4.57 -24.90
C ILE A 358 8.06 4.88 -26.27
N ASN A 359 6.83 5.41 -26.27
CA ASN A 359 6.15 5.78 -27.52
C ASN A 359 6.88 6.90 -28.26
N ILE A 360 7.33 7.95 -27.55
CA ILE A 360 8.14 9.03 -28.15
C ILE A 360 9.44 8.46 -28.70
N PHE A 361 10.10 7.55 -27.96
CA PHE A 361 11.34 6.92 -28.41
C PHE A 361 11.13 6.10 -29.69
N PHE A 362 10.12 5.23 -29.74
CA PHE A 362 9.83 4.42 -30.92
C PHE A 362 9.45 5.28 -32.13
N GLN A 363 8.69 6.34 -31.91
CA GLN A 363 8.37 7.31 -33.00
C GLN A 363 9.62 7.97 -33.57
N GLN A 364 10.62 8.33 -32.74
CA GLN A 364 11.88 8.92 -33.21
C GLN A 364 12.76 7.92 -33.97
N VAL A 365 12.70 6.66 -33.64
CA VAL A 365 13.42 5.57 -34.30
C VAL A 365 12.73 5.15 -35.61
N GLY A 366 11.49 5.60 -35.86
CA GLY A 366 10.72 5.28 -37.05
C GLY A 366 10.03 3.93 -37.03
N ILE A 367 9.72 3.42 -35.80
CA ILE A 367 9.06 2.15 -35.57
C ILE A 367 7.61 2.34 -35.14
#